data_31ce8e1df9fa758ff6572daf0ebe679e
#
_entry.id   31ce8e1df9fa758ff6572daf0ebe679e
#
_cell.length_a   1.000
_cell.length_b   1.000
_cell.length_c   1.000
_cell.angle_alpha   90.00
_cell.angle_beta   90.00
_cell.angle_gamma   90.00
#
_symmetry.space_group_name_H-M   'P 1'
#
loop_
_entity.id
_entity.type
_entity.pdbx_description
1 polymer ?
#
loop_
_entity_poly.entity_id
_entity_poly.type
_entity_poly.pdbx_seq_one_letter_code
_entity_poly.pdbx_strand_id
1 'polypeptide(L)'
;LVIMRVAMVVVYDWLKDSRQRHCKCQRILIYGTGDKGVSLVTQLQNSQEYQVVGFLTYGKTLKNHMLADLPVYYFETEENVKYLHNCKDIDAILFAHVHEAREEQERLIHYCTDCNLKVLIAPSIDEVVDGKVQRQAIREIRIEDLLGREEIKISMDEIIANFRGKTILVTGAAGSIGSELCRQLATFGVKELVLFDNSETPMHNIRLELED
;
A
#
# COMPACT_ATOMS: atom_id res chain seq x y z
N LEU A 1 11.03 31.63 43.35
CA LEU A 1 11.84 31.03 42.24
C LEU A 1 11.42 29.58 41.95
N VAL A 2 11.17 28.74 42.97
CA VAL A 2 10.77 27.33 42.82
C VAL A 2 9.39 27.17 42.16
N ILE A 3 8.39 27.96 42.58
CA ILE A 3 7.02 27.93 42.05
C ILE A 3 7.01 28.25 40.55
N MET A 4 7.83 29.20 40.10
CA MET A 4 7.92 29.54 38.67
C MET A 4 8.55 28.43 37.85
N ARG A 5 9.51 27.67 38.38
CA ARG A 5 10.07 26.49 37.71
C ARG A 5 9.04 25.37 37.59
N VAL A 6 8.29 25.08 38.63
CA VAL A 6 7.25 24.04 38.62
C VAL A 6 6.14 24.43 37.63
N ALA A 7 5.69 25.70 37.65
CA ALA A 7 4.71 26.16 36.68
C ALA A 7 5.21 26.05 35.23
N MET A 8 6.48 26.35 34.98
CA MET A 8 7.08 26.26 33.65
C MET A 8 7.18 24.79 33.15
N VAL A 9 7.50 23.85 34.05
CA VAL A 9 7.53 22.42 33.75
C VAL A 9 6.11 21.90 33.43
N VAL A 10 5.12 22.26 34.27
CA VAL A 10 3.73 21.86 34.04
C VAL A 10 3.17 22.43 32.73
N VAL A 11 3.47 23.70 32.42
CA VAL A 11 3.07 24.33 31.16
C VAL A 11 3.81 23.68 29.99
N TYR A 12 5.09 23.37 30.14
CA TYR A 12 5.86 22.68 29.11
C TYR A 12 5.31 21.27 28.82
N ASP A 13 5.03 20.50 29.87
CA ASP A 13 4.44 19.17 29.75
C ASP A 13 3.03 19.23 29.17
N TRP A 14 2.22 20.22 29.57
CA TRP A 14 0.89 20.47 28.97
C TRP A 14 0.97 20.88 27.51
N LEU A 15 1.91 21.73 27.11
CA LEU A 15 2.14 22.11 25.71
C LEU A 15 2.69 20.95 24.87
N LYS A 16 3.54 20.10 25.44
CA LYS A 16 4.05 18.88 24.80
C LYS A 16 2.90 17.88 24.56
N ASP A 17 2.05 17.69 25.56
CA ASP A 17 0.87 16.83 25.49
C ASP A 17 -0.18 17.37 24.51
N SER A 18 -0.36 18.69 24.44
CA SER A 18 -1.24 19.36 23.46
C SER A 18 -0.71 19.26 22.04
N ARG A 19 0.62 19.31 21.83
CA ARG A 19 1.21 19.09 20.49
C ARG A 19 1.10 17.64 20.04
N GLN A 20 1.20 16.67 20.95
CA GLN A 20 0.96 15.26 20.64
C GLN A 20 -0.51 14.98 20.26
N ARG A 21 -1.47 15.73 20.78
CA ARG A 21 -2.90 15.60 20.42
C ARG A 21 -3.26 16.12 19.02
N HIS A 22 -2.37 16.83 18.33
CA HIS A 22 -2.61 17.32 16.97
C HIS A 22 -1.98 16.46 15.86
N CYS A 23 -1.11 15.51 16.18
CA CYS A 23 -0.79 14.42 15.28
C CYS A 23 -1.90 13.36 15.43
N LYS A 24 -2.78 13.27 14.45
CA LYS A 24 -3.86 12.28 14.40
C LYS A 24 -3.23 10.90 14.20
N CYS A 25 -2.72 10.31 15.30
CA CYS A 25 -2.10 9.00 15.30
C CYS A 25 -3.16 7.97 14.90
N GLN A 26 -2.94 7.23 13.84
CA GLN A 26 -3.88 6.21 13.38
C GLN A 26 -3.86 5.02 14.35
N ARG A 27 -5.04 4.65 14.84
CA ARG A 27 -5.23 3.51 15.73
C ARG A 27 -5.39 2.25 14.92
N ILE A 28 -4.44 1.33 15.06
CA ILE A 28 -4.36 0.14 14.22
C ILE A 28 -4.47 -1.15 15.02
N LEU A 29 -5.05 -2.18 14.38
CA LEU A 29 -4.98 -3.57 14.83
C LEU A 29 -4.02 -4.32 13.91
N ILE A 30 -3.19 -5.20 14.49
CA ILE A 30 -2.31 -6.08 13.72
C ILE A 30 -3.06 -7.39 13.48
N TYR A 31 -3.17 -7.80 12.20
CA TYR A 31 -3.76 -9.07 11.85
C TYR A 31 -2.79 -10.22 12.15
N GLY A 32 -3.33 -11.28 12.76
CA GLY A 32 -2.56 -12.46 13.15
C GLY A 32 -1.84 -12.32 14.50
N THR A 33 -1.53 -13.47 15.10
CA THR A 33 -0.87 -13.59 16.41
C THR A 33 0.52 -14.20 16.31
N GLY A 34 1.11 -14.20 15.10
CA GLY A 34 2.44 -14.75 14.82
C GLY A 34 3.59 -13.84 15.29
N ASP A 35 4.79 -14.38 15.27
CA ASP A 35 6.02 -13.70 15.75
C ASP A 35 6.28 -12.37 15.04
N LYS A 36 5.98 -12.27 13.75
CA LYS A 36 6.16 -11.03 12.99
C LYS A 36 5.19 -9.94 13.45
N GLY A 37 3.94 -10.31 13.79
CA GLY A 37 2.98 -9.38 14.38
C GLY A 37 3.48 -8.82 15.71
N VAL A 38 4.04 -9.66 16.57
CA VAL A 38 4.64 -9.23 17.85
C VAL A 38 5.86 -8.32 17.62
N SER A 39 6.69 -8.63 16.64
CA SER A 39 7.84 -7.79 16.27
C SER A 39 7.40 -6.39 15.78
N LEU A 40 6.31 -6.31 15.03
CA LEU A 40 5.73 -5.04 14.58
C LEU A 40 5.24 -4.17 15.74
N VAL A 41 4.68 -4.76 16.80
CA VAL A 41 4.31 -4.00 18.01
C VAL A 41 5.53 -3.27 18.56
N THR A 42 6.65 -3.97 18.73
CA THR A 42 7.89 -3.38 19.25
C THR A 42 8.44 -2.27 18.33
N GLN A 43 8.37 -2.46 17.03
CA GLN A 43 8.81 -1.47 16.04
C GLN A 43 7.93 -0.21 16.05
N LEU A 44 6.64 -0.37 16.30
CA LEU A 44 5.66 0.72 16.26
C LEU A 44 5.43 1.40 17.61
N GLN A 45 5.99 0.90 18.71
CA GLN A 45 5.84 1.49 20.04
C GLN A 45 6.22 2.97 20.11
N ASN A 46 7.20 3.40 19.31
CA ASN A 46 7.68 4.77 19.26
C ASN A 46 7.23 5.51 17.98
N SER A 47 6.28 4.96 17.25
CA SER A 47 5.74 5.62 16.05
C SER A 47 4.89 6.83 16.45
N GLN A 48 5.07 7.93 15.73
CA GLN A 48 4.20 9.11 15.86
C GLN A 48 2.95 9.03 14.95
N GLU A 49 2.96 8.11 13.98
CA GLU A 49 1.90 7.97 13.00
C GLU A 49 0.90 6.87 13.37
N TYR A 50 1.37 5.81 14.06
CA TYR A 50 0.57 4.63 14.35
C TYR A 50 0.56 4.29 15.83
N GLN A 51 -0.62 3.97 16.35
CA GLN A 51 -0.82 3.43 17.69
C GLN A 51 -1.41 2.03 17.59
N VAL A 52 -0.64 1.01 17.99
CA VAL A 52 -1.15 -0.36 18.04
C VAL A 52 -2.09 -0.52 19.22
N VAL A 53 -3.35 -0.86 18.96
CA VAL A 53 -4.41 -1.03 19.98
C VAL A 53 -4.55 -2.49 20.37
N GLY A 54 -4.16 -3.43 19.52
CA GLY A 54 -4.26 -4.85 19.78
C GLY A 54 -4.02 -5.68 18.53
N PHE A 55 -4.32 -6.96 18.65
CA PHE A 55 -4.29 -7.93 17.56
C PHE A 55 -5.70 -8.27 17.10
N LEU A 56 -5.84 -8.68 15.84
CA LEU A 56 -7.08 -9.16 15.27
C LEU A 56 -6.85 -10.55 14.66
N THR A 57 -7.73 -11.50 14.93
CA THR A 57 -7.66 -12.84 14.33
C THR A 57 -9.06 -13.37 14.02
N TYR A 58 -9.13 -14.28 13.03
CA TYR A 58 -10.38 -14.96 12.74
C TYR A 58 -10.70 -16.01 13.81
N GLY A 59 -11.98 -16.10 14.20
CA GLY A 59 -12.47 -17.10 15.13
C GLY A 59 -13.37 -16.56 16.24
N LYS A 60 -13.79 -17.47 17.13
CA LYS A 60 -14.67 -17.14 18.26
C LYS A 60 -13.93 -16.39 19.34
N THR A 61 -14.60 -15.37 19.88
CA THR A 61 -14.07 -14.53 20.95
C THR A 61 -13.68 -15.37 22.16
N LEU A 62 -12.40 -15.37 22.50
CA LEU A 62 -11.89 -15.87 23.77
C LEU A 62 -11.81 -14.70 24.77
N LYS A 63 -12.36 -14.89 25.96
CA LYS A 63 -12.34 -13.85 27.00
C LYS A 63 -10.91 -13.60 27.48
N ASN A 64 -10.53 -12.32 27.52
CA ASN A 64 -9.25 -11.85 28.08
C ASN A 64 -7.97 -12.47 27.48
N HIS A 65 -7.98 -12.76 26.18
CA HIS A 65 -6.75 -13.17 25.52
C HIS A 65 -5.85 -11.95 25.27
N MET A 66 -4.64 -12.01 25.83
CA MET A 66 -3.63 -10.96 25.71
C MET A 66 -2.38 -11.52 25.05
N LEU A 67 -1.74 -10.73 24.18
CA LEU A 67 -0.48 -11.05 23.53
C LEU A 67 0.40 -9.80 23.55
N ALA A 68 1.64 -9.90 24.03
CA ALA A 68 2.56 -8.77 24.18
C ALA A 68 1.92 -7.57 24.90
N ASP A 69 1.19 -7.83 26.00
CA ASP A 69 0.44 -6.86 26.82
C ASP A 69 -0.68 -6.11 26.07
N LEU A 70 -1.05 -6.58 24.88
CA LEU A 70 -2.14 -6.03 24.08
C LEU A 70 -3.30 -7.04 23.96
N PRO A 71 -4.56 -6.56 23.90
CA PRO A 71 -5.72 -7.42 23.74
C PRO A 71 -5.76 -8.07 22.35
N VAL A 72 -6.24 -9.31 22.29
CA VAL A 72 -6.52 -10.01 21.04
C VAL A 72 -8.02 -9.96 20.78
N TYR A 73 -8.41 -9.33 19.69
CA TYR A 73 -9.77 -9.24 19.20
C TYR A 73 -10.04 -10.36 18.19
N TYR A 74 -11.30 -10.76 18.10
CA TYR A 74 -11.75 -11.83 17.22
C TYR A 74 -12.87 -11.31 16.32
N PHE A 75 -12.90 -11.79 15.09
CA PHE A 75 -14.02 -11.55 14.18
C PHE A 75 -14.46 -12.84 13.49
N GLU A 76 -15.72 -12.96 13.25
CA GLU A 76 -16.35 -13.99 12.41
C GLU A 76 -17.27 -13.34 11.38
N THR A 77 -17.81 -12.17 11.72
CA THR A 77 -18.82 -11.46 10.92
C THR A 77 -18.40 -10.00 10.71
N GLU A 78 -19.01 -9.39 9.71
CA GLU A 78 -18.86 -7.95 9.43
C GLU A 78 -19.24 -7.07 10.64
N GLU A 79 -20.25 -7.48 11.41
CA GLU A 79 -20.69 -6.75 12.60
C GLU A 79 -19.58 -6.63 13.66
N ASN A 80 -18.75 -7.65 13.80
CA ASN A 80 -17.61 -7.60 14.71
C ASN A 80 -16.60 -6.54 14.27
N VAL A 81 -16.34 -6.43 12.96
CA VAL A 81 -15.42 -5.44 12.40
C VAL A 81 -16.01 -4.02 12.55
N LYS A 82 -17.31 -3.84 12.27
CA LYS A 82 -18.02 -2.58 12.50
C LYS A 82 -17.98 -2.14 13.98
N TYR A 83 -18.15 -3.09 14.90
CA TYR A 83 -18.05 -2.81 16.33
C TYR A 83 -16.64 -2.32 16.70
N LEU A 84 -15.58 -2.98 16.21
CA LEU A 84 -14.21 -2.57 16.48
C LEU A 84 -13.92 -1.17 15.93
N HIS A 85 -14.37 -0.88 14.71
CA HIS A 85 -14.22 0.45 14.12
C HIS A 85 -14.93 1.52 14.95
N ASN A 86 -16.22 1.34 15.24
CA ASN A 86 -17.05 2.39 15.87
C ASN A 86 -16.83 2.52 17.37
N CYS A 87 -16.64 1.39 18.10
CA CYS A 87 -16.56 1.40 19.56
C CYS A 87 -15.14 1.43 20.10
N LYS A 88 -14.15 1.09 19.30
CA LYS A 88 -12.73 1.10 19.68
C LYS A 88 -11.93 2.15 18.93
N ASP A 89 -12.58 2.95 18.07
CA ASP A 89 -11.95 3.98 17.24
C ASP A 89 -10.74 3.42 16.46
N ILE A 90 -10.93 2.28 15.79
CA ILE A 90 -9.89 1.69 14.94
C ILE A 90 -9.95 2.31 13.58
N ASP A 91 -8.82 2.84 13.11
CA ASP A 91 -8.69 3.51 11.81
C ASP A 91 -8.21 2.57 10.71
N ALA A 92 -7.40 1.55 11.07
CA ALA A 92 -6.85 0.63 10.09
C ALA A 92 -6.51 -0.75 10.66
N ILE A 93 -6.40 -1.73 9.76
CA ILE A 93 -5.89 -3.08 10.03
C ILE A 93 -4.56 -3.25 9.30
N LEU A 94 -3.52 -3.64 10.03
CA LEU A 94 -2.17 -3.85 9.52
C LEU A 94 -1.91 -5.35 9.37
N PHE A 95 -1.64 -5.81 8.15
CA PHE A 95 -1.18 -7.16 7.87
C PHE A 95 0.35 -7.24 7.95
N ALA A 96 0.86 -8.25 8.63
CA ALA A 96 2.29 -8.51 8.71
C ALA A 96 2.86 -9.09 7.41
N HIS A 97 2.03 -9.80 6.64
CA HIS A 97 2.39 -10.41 5.37
C HIS A 97 1.29 -10.19 4.30
N VAL A 98 1.71 -10.00 3.06
CA VAL A 98 0.80 -9.92 1.90
C VAL A 98 -0.01 -11.22 1.73
N HIS A 99 0.59 -12.37 2.03
CA HIS A 99 -0.07 -13.68 1.95
C HIS A 99 -1.31 -13.76 2.86
N GLU A 100 -1.20 -13.30 4.11
CA GLU A 100 -2.32 -13.24 5.05
C GLU A 100 -3.44 -12.34 4.54
N ALA A 101 -3.09 -11.22 3.92
CA ALA A 101 -4.08 -10.32 3.31
C ALA A 101 -4.81 -10.97 2.14
N ARG A 102 -4.13 -11.79 1.33
CA ARG A 102 -4.77 -12.56 0.23
C ARG A 102 -5.73 -13.61 0.75
N GLU A 103 -5.37 -14.33 1.80
CA GLU A 103 -6.25 -15.33 2.42
C GLU A 103 -7.54 -14.71 2.99
N GLU A 104 -7.43 -13.48 3.49
CA GLU A 104 -8.57 -12.75 4.06
C GLU A 104 -9.28 -11.81 3.07
N GLN A 105 -8.96 -11.89 1.78
CA GLN A 105 -9.49 -10.99 0.76
C GLN A 105 -11.02 -11.00 0.70
N GLU A 106 -11.62 -12.19 0.68
CA GLU A 106 -13.09 -12.35 0.56
C GLU A 106 -13.83 -12.12 1.87
N ARG A 107 -13.13 -12.02 2.99
CA ARG A 107 -13.70 -11.84 4.33
C ARG A 107 -13.32 -10.48 4.92
N LEU A 108 -12.19 -10.42 5.61
CA LEU A 108 -11.80 -9.24 6.38
C LEU A 108 -11.61 -8.01 5.50
N ILE A 109 -10.96 -8.14 4.33
CA ILE A 109 -10.74 -6.99 3.44
C ILE A 109 -12.06 -6.47 2.88
N HIS A 110 -12.98 -7.37 2.53
CA HIS A 110 -14.33 -6.97 2.10
C HIS A 110 -15.06 -6.21 3.23
N TYR A 111 -15.05 -6.73 4.46
CA TYR A 111 -15.65 -6.06 5.61
C TYR A 111 -15.02 -4.71 5.91
N CYS A 112 -13.70 -4.58 5.74
CA CYS A 112 -12.99 -3.31 5.89
C CYS A 112 -13.44 -2.28 4.85
N THR A 113 -13.62 -2.71 3.60
CA THR A 113 -14.10 -1.84 2.51
C THR A 113 -15.50 -1.31 2.81
N ASP A 114 -16.41 -2.17 3.25
CA ASP A 114 -17.78 -1.80 3.59
C ASP A 114 -17.86 -0.83 4.78
N CYS A 115 -16.90 -0.91 5.69
CA CYS A 115 -16.80 -0.04 6.86
C CYS A 115 -15.92 1.20 6.64
N ASN A 116 -15.33 1.38 5.45
CA ASN A 116 -14.35 2.43 5.16
C ASN A 116 -13.12 2.38 6.10
N LEU A 117 -12.70 1.18 6.47
CA LEU A 117 -11.56 0.90 7.33
C LEU A 117 -10.33 0.66 6.44
N LYS A 118 -9.23 1.35 6.70
CA LYS A 118 -8.03 1.21 5.89
C LYS A 118 -7.37 -0.14 6.10
N VAL A 119 -6.84 -0.70 5.03
CA VAL A 119 -6.04 -1.92 5.08
C VAL A 119 -4.59 -1.58 4.74
N LEU A 120 -3.69 -1.87 5.67
CA LEU A 120 -2.28 -1.56 5.60
C LEU A 120 -1.45 -2.85 5.51
N ILE A 121 -0.29 -2.76 4.86
CA ILE A 121 0.70 -3.82 4.81
C ILE A 121 2.01 -3.33 5.41
N ALA A 122 2.59 -4.16 6.28
CA ALA A 122 3.92 -3.95 6.80
C ALA A 122 4.98 -4.18 5.69
N PRO A 123 6.08 -3.42 5.69
CA PRO A 123 7.16 -3.61 4.74
C PRO A 123 7.76 -5.02 4.85
N SER A 124 7.99 -5.68 3.71
CA SER A 124 8.81 -6.88 3.68
C SER A 124 10.29 -6.48 3.81
N ILE A 125 11.02 -7.18 4.68
CA ILE A 125 12.45 -6.92 4.91
C ILE A 125 13.30 -7.35 3.70
N ASP A 126 12.72 -8.06 2.73
CA ASP A 126 13.43 -8.80 1.69
C ASP A 126 13.66 -8.05 0.38
N GLU A 127 13.27 -6.79 0.24
CA GLU A 127 13.59 -6.04 -0.97
C GLU A 127 14.92 -5.29 -0.81
N VAL A 128 16.00 -5.93 -1.19
CA VAL A 128 17.30 -5.31 -1.43
C VAL A 128 17.29 -4.76 -2.86
N VAL A 129 16.95 -3.47 -3.01
CA VAL A 129 17.08 -2.77 -4.29
C VAL A 129 18.46 -2.11 -4.31
N ASP A 130 19.29 -2.45 -5.32
CA ASP A 130 20.64 -1.90 -5.52
C ASP A 130 21.59 -2.05 -4.32
N GLY A 131 21.55 -3.18 -3.60
CA GLY A 131 22.46 -3.42 -2.48
C GLY A 131 22.22 -2.55 -1.25
N LYS A 132 21.16 -1.75 -1.23
CA LYS A 132 20.73 -0.94 -0.08
C LYS A 132 19.40 -1.47 0.45
N VAL A 133 19.41 -1.82 1.74
CA VAL A 133 18.16 -2.14 2.46
C VAL A 133 17.35 -0.84 2.58
N GLN A 134 16.39 -0.64 1.69
CA GLN A 134 15.40 0.42 1.85
C GLN A 134 14.39 -0.04 2.91
N ARG A 135 14.30 0.69 4.00
CA ARG A 135 13.19 0.57 4.95
C ARG A 135 11.93 1.08 4.26
N GLN A 136 11.16 0.18 3.68
CA GLN A 136 9.86 0.55 3.15
C GLN A 136 8.95 0.98 4.31
N ALA A 137 8.18 2.04 4.10
CA ALA A 137 7.16 2.48 5.06
C ALA A 137 5.94 1.56 5.01
N ILE A 138 5.17 1.51 6.09
CA ILE A 138 3.82 0.93 6.08
C ILE A 138 3.01 1.64 4.99
N ARG A 139 2.34 0.88 4.14
CA ARG A 139 1.53 1.43 3.03
C ARG A 139 0.15 0.80 2.97
N GLU A 140 -0.77 1.48 2.31
CA GLU A 140 -2.07 0.89 1.99
C GLU A 140 -1.89 -0.29 1.01
N ILE A 141 -2.75 -1.29 1.19
CA ILE A 141 -2.80 -2.45 0.30
C ILE A 141 -3.26 -2.02 -1.09
N ARG A 142 -2.63 -2.55 -2.12
CA ARG A 142 -3.02 -2.33 -3.51
C ARG A 142 -3.73 -3.56 -4.06
N ILE A 143 -4.53 -3.39 -5.09
CA ILE A 143 -5.23 -4.49 -5.75
C ILE A 143 -4.22 -5.53 -6.29
N GLU A 144 -3.07 -5.07 -6.78
CA GLU A 144 -1.99 -5.92 -7.28
C GLU A 144 -1.44 -6.87 -6.20
N ASP A 145 -1.35 -6.41 -4.95
CA ASP A 145 -0.93 -7.23 -3.81
C ASP A 145 -1.88 -8.42 -3.60
N LEU A 146 -3.18 -8.20 -3.79
CA LEU A 146 -4.21 -9.21 -3.61
C LEU A 146 -4.28 -10.20 -4.78
N LEU A 147 -4.06 -9.74 -6.00
CA LEU A 147 -4.12 -10.58 -7.20
C LEU A 147 -2.98 -11.59 -7.33
N GLY A 148 -1.95 -11.49 -6.49
CA GLY A 148 -0.83 -12.41 -6.50
C GLY A 148 0.08 -12.29 -7.72
N ARG A 149 -0.08 -11.25 -8.52
CA ARG A 149 0.84 -10.92 -9.61
C ARG A 149 1.95 -10.06 -9.06
N GLU A 150 3.17 -10.55 -9.17
CA GLU A 150 4.34 -9.69 -8.95
C GLU A 150 4.28 -8.56 -9.98
N GLU A 151 4.46 -7.33 -9.52
CA GLU A 151 4.63 -6.19 -10.40
C GLU A 151 5.88 -6.46 -11.25
N ILE A 152 5.69 -6.61 -12.56
CA ILE A 152 6.81 -6.79 -13.48
C ILE A 152 7.55 -5.45 -13.51
N LYS A 153 8.64 -5.33 -12.77
CA LYS A 153 9.53 -4.16 -12.82
C LYS A 153 10.28 -4.20 -14.15
N ILE A 154 9.73 -3.51 -15.13
CA ILE A 154 10.35 -3.39 -16.43
C ILE A 154 11.30 -2.19 -16.38
N SER A 155 12.60 -2.43 -16.61
CA SER A 155 13.57 -1.35 -16.82
C SER A 155 13.28 -0.69 -18.18
N MET A 156 12.75 0.53 -18.14
CA MET A 156 12.48 1.30 -19.38
C MET A 156 13.74 1.53 -20.18
N ASP A 157 14.89 1.70 -19.52
CA ASP A 157 16.18 1.89 -20.17
C ASP A 157 16.60 0.66 -20.99
N GLU A 158 16.36 -0.56 -20.48
CA GLU A 158 16.63 -1.81 -21.20
C GLU A 158 15.69 -1.97 -22.40
N ILE A 159 14.41 -1.60 -22.26
CA ILE A 159 13.45 -1.62 -23.35
C ILE A 159 13.89 -0.65 -24.45
N ILE A 160 14.16 0.60 -24.10
CA ILE A 160 14.60 1.62 -25.07
C ILE A 160 15.88 1.16 -25.78
N ALA A 161 16.86 0.61 -25.05
CA ALA A 161 18.09 0.08 -25.63
C ALA A 161 17.82 -1.05 -26.62
N ASN A 162 16.84 -1.92 -26.34
CA ASN A 162 16.47 -3.02 -27.22
C ASN A 162 15.78 -2.56 -28.52
N PHE A 163 15.06 -1.45 -28.51
CA PHE A 163 14.32 -0.95 -29.70
C PHE A 163 15.08 0.10 -30.50
N ARG A 164 16.04 0.79 -29.88
CA ARG A 164 16.81 1.85 -30.52
C ARG A 164 17.47 1.40 -31.84
N GLY A 165 17.27 2.17 -32.88
CA GLY A 165 17.87 1.94 -34.21
C GLY A 165 17.29 0.77 -34.99
N LYS A 166 16.21 0.12 -34.50
CA LYS A 166 15.52 -0.97 -35.21
C LYS A 166 14.34 -0.46 -36.02
N THR A 167 14.02 -1.19 -37.10
CA THR A 167 12.75 -1.04 -37.84
C THR A 167 11.71 -1.94 -37.20
N ILE A 168 10.57 -1.37 -36.82
CA ILE A 168 9.50 -2.04 -36.07
C ILE A 168 8.21 -1.97 -36.88
N LEU A 169 7.54 -3.11 -37.07
CA LEU A 169 6.21 -3.20 -37.62
C LEU A 169 5.18 -3.36 -36.49
N VAL A 170 4.20 -2.46 -36.44
CA VAL A 170 3.06 -2.56 -35.54
C VAL A 170 1.79 -2.89 -36.34
N THR A 171 1.21 -4.05 -36.07
CA THR A 171 -0.09 -4.44 -36.65
C THR A 171 -1.22 -4.04 -35.73
N GLY A 172 -2.39 -3.68 -36.27
CA GLY A 172 -3.47 -3.09 -35.45
C GLY A 172 -3.12 -1.69 -34.91
N ALA A 173 -2.28 -0.96 -35.67
CA ALA A 173 -1.71 0.31 -35.25
C ALA A 173 -2.75 1.42 -35.03
N ALA A 174 -3.91 1.32 -35.66
CA ALA A 174 -5.02 2.26 -35.52
C ALA A 174 -5.95 1.93 -34.33
N GLY A 175 -5.79 0.77 -33.67
CA GLY A 175 -6.54 0.39 -32.47
C GLY A 175 -6.05 1.10 -31.23
N SER A 176 -6.83 1.01 -30.13
CA SER A 176 -6.52 1.68 -28.87
C SER A 176 -5.16 1.27 -28.28
N ILE A 177 -4.79 -0.01 -28.34
CA ILE A 177 -3.52 -0.52 -27.84
C ILE A 177 -2.40 -0.22 -28.84
N GLY A 178 -2.63 -0.49 -30.14
CA GLY A 178 -1.62 -0.30 -31.18
C GLY A 178 -1.19 1.15 -31.34
N SER A 179 -2.12 2.10 -31.29
CA SER A 179 -1.82 3.53 -31.39
C SER A 179 -0.98 4.03 -30.19
N GLU A 180 -1.30 3.59 -28.99
CA GLU A 180 -0.52 3.92 -27.79
C GLU A 180 0.90 3.32 -27.86
N LEU A 181 1.01 2.08 -28.31
CA LEU A 181 2.31 1.44 -28.54
C LEU A 181 3.14 2.21 -29.58
N CYS A 182 2.54 2.69 -30.66
CA CYS A 182 3.22 3.52 -31.67
C CYS A 182 3.76 4.82 -31.07
N ARG A 183 2.97 5.52 -30.23
CA ARG A 183 3.41 6.73 -29.53
C ARG A 183 4.65 6.47 -28.68
N GLN A 184 4.63 5.40 -27.88
CA GLN A 184 5.75 5.04 -27.03
C GLN A 184 6.98 4.67 -27.84
N LEU A 185 6.85 3.84 -28.87
CA LEU A 185 7.95 3.42 -29.73
C LEU A 185 8.61 4.61 -30.48
N ALA A 186 7.83 5.60 -30.86
CA ALA A 186 8.35 6.82 -31.51
C ALA A 186 9.34 7.57 -30.60
N THR A 187 9.14 7.51 -29.27
CA THR A 187 10.05 8.16 -28.30
C THR A 187 11.33 7.34 -28.02
N PHE A 188 11.38 6.06 -28.39
CA PHE A 188 12.52 5.17 -28.07
C PHE A 188 13.70 5.29 -29.03
N GLY A 189 13.59 6.15 -30.04
CA GLY A 189 14.67 6.36 -31.04
C GLY A 189 14.81 5.17 -32.00
N VAL A 190 13.70 4.59 -32.39
CA VAL A 190 13.62 3.54 -33.44
C VAL A 190 14.11 4.13 -34.78
N LYS A 191 14.66 3.29 -35.63
CA LYS A 191 15.09 3.73 -36.97
C LYS A 191 13.91 4.02 -37.89
N GLU A 192 12.89 3.19 -37.80
CA GLU A 192 11.70 3.27 -38.63
C GLU A 192 10.53 2.57 -37.95
N LEU A 193 9.37 3.19 -37.98
CA LEU A 193 8.13 2.64 -37.43
C LEU A 193 7.14 2.43 -38.58
N VAL A 194 6.84 1.17 -38.89
CA VAL A 194 5.89 0.77 -39.93
C VAL A 194 4.56 0.45 -39.26
N LEU A 195 3.53 1.22 -39.58
CA LEU A 195 2.19 1.05 -39.06
C LEU A 195 1.33 0.28 -40.08
N PHE A 196 0.64 -0.77 -39.63
CA PHE A 196 -0.24 -1.58 -40.42
C PHE A 196 -1.61 -1.76 -39.76
N ASP A 197 -2.66 -1.36 -40.47
CA ASP A 197 -4.06 -1.51 -40.03
C ASP A 197 -4.98 -1.48 -41.26
N ASN A 198 -6.22 -1.95 -41.10
CA ASN A 198 -7.27 -1.91 -42.11
C ASN A 198 -8.19 -0.68 -41.99
N SER A 199 -8.02 0.13 -40.96
CA SER A 199 -8.87 1.30 -40.64
C SER A 199 -8.24 2.58 -41.15
N GLU A 200 -8.65 3.10 -42.30
CA GLU A 200 -8.02 4.26 -42.97
C GLU A 200 -8.03 5.55 -42.11
N THR A 201 -9.18 5.94 -41.59
CA THR A 201 -9.33 7.22 -40.86
C THR A 201 -8.51 7.27 -39.57
N PRO A 202 -8.56 6.27 -38.66
CA PRO A 202 -7.71 6.25 -37.46
C PRO A 202 -6.23 6.14 -37.83
N MET A 203 -5.89 5.44 -38.92
CA MET A 203 -4.52 5.31 -39.40
C MET A 203 -3.94 6.64 -39.88
N HIS A 204 -4.74 7.42 -40.57
CA HIS A 204 -4.35 8.77 -40.99
C HIS A 204 -4.11 9.69 -39.77
N ASN A 205 -4.96 9.61 -38.77
CA ASN A 205 -4.84 10.44 -37.55
C ASN A 205 -3.57 10.12 -36.77
N ILE A 206 -3.28 8.84 -36.52
CA ILE A 206 -2.05 8.45 -35.78
C ILE A 206 -0.79 8.78 -36.57
N ARG A 207 -0.84 8.69 -37.88
CA ARG A 207 0.28 9.10 -38.73
C ARG A 207 0.58 10.58 -38.61
N LEU A 208 -0.42 11.46 -38.74
CA LEU A 208 -0.24 12.89 -38.55
C LEU A 208 0.32 13.24 -37.17
N GLU A 209 -0.18 12.57 -36.13
CA GLU A 209 0.27 12.77 -34.75
C GLU A 209 1.75 12.39 -34.54
N LEU A 210 2.26 11.40 -35.26
CA LEU A 210 3.65 10.93 -35.14
C LEU A 210 4.64 11.63 -36.07
N GLU A 211 4.17 12.36 -37.10
CA GLU A 211 4.98 13.14 -38.03
C GLU A 211 5.27 14.58 -37.49
N ASP A 212 4.52 15.06 -36.47
CA ASP A 212 4.73 16.36 -35.78
C ASP A 212 5.81 16.24 -34.68
#